data_70fd1034d2ee8d8c3eb267ef2c0cac9a
#
_entry.id   70fd1034d2ee8d8c3eb267ef2c0cac9a
#
_cell.length_a   1.000
_cell.length_b   1.000
_cell.length_c   1.000
_cell.angle_alpha   90.00
_cell.angle_beta   90.00
_cell.angle_gamma   90.00
#
_symmetry.space_group_name_H-M   'P 1'
#
loop_
_entity.id
_entity.type
_entity.pdbx_description
1 polymer ?
#
loop_
_entity_poly.entity_id
_entity_poly.type
_entity_poly.pdbx_seq_one_letter_code
_entity_poly.pdbx_strand_id
1 'polypeptide(L)'
;MNIDELTIGQAKQLAGLFGGAMCQPKKELIGEYVIVRCRDAGVHAGILVDYEGRNVTLRNSRRLWYWVCAERQHSLSGVAAVGIDQGKSKIPAVIPTLVLPEACEIIQTSKKCRRSIEGAPIYEVN
;
A
#
# COMPACT_ATOMS: atom_id res chain seq x y z
N MET A 1 22.11 -2.82 36.05
CA MET A 1 22.13 -2.70 35.47
C MET A 1 22.46 -2.37 34.96
N ASN A 2 22.58 -2.53 34.67
CA ASN A 2 22.80 -2.27 34.10
C ASN A 2 22.43 -1.90 33.27
N ILE A 3 22.34 -1.61 32.74
CA ILE A 3 21.88 -1.40 32.16
C ILE A 3 22.24 -1.58 31.43
N ASP A 4 22.85 -2.05 31.24
CA ASP A 4 22.96 -2.34 30.82
C ASP A 4 22.89 -2.96 30.92
N GLU A 5 22.88 -3.30 31.49
CA GLU A 5 22.48 -3.69 31.61
C GLU A 5 21.61 -3.56 31.56
N LEU A 6 21.41 -3.17 31.43
CA LEU A 6 20.50 -2.89 31.18
C LEU A 6 20.47 -2.78 30.17
N THR A 7 20.83 -3.21 29.70
CA THR A 7 20.64 -3.13 29.02
C THR A 7 20.17 -3.38 28.09
N ILE A 8 20.63 -3.70 27.61
CA ILE A 8 19.88 -4.07 27.02
C ILE A 8 19.07 -4.75 27.38
N GLY A 9 19.00 -5.16 27.75
CA GLY A 9 18.03 -5.59 28.28
C GLY A 9 17.37 -4.79 29.03
N GLN A 10 17.84 -4.03 29.38
CA GLN A 10 17.20 -3.13 29.82
C GLN A 10 17.07 -2.25 29.04
N ALA A 11 17.79 -2.28 28.56
CA ALA A 11 17.39 -1.47 27.67
C ALA A 11 16.66 -2.12 26.67
N LYS A 12 16.63 -3.04 26.61
CA LYS A 12 15.74 -3.50 25.96
C LYS A 12 14.77 -3.93 26.65
N GLN A 13 14.70 -3.74 27.58
CA GLN A 13 13.74 -3.76 28.18
C GLN A 13 13.33 -2.86 28.46
N LEU A 14 13.88 -2.31 28.58
CA LEU A 14 13.44 -1.29 28.59
C LEU A 14 12.96 -1.06 27.52
N ALA A 15 13.38 -1.49 26.79
CA ALA A 15 12.68 -1.41 25.77
C ALA A 15 11.73 -2.38 25.85
N GLY A 16 11.58 -2.89 26.25
CA GLY A 16 10.63 -3.52 26.29
C GLY A 16 9.79 -3.25 27.20
N LEU A 17 9.94 -2.72 27.72
CA LEU A 17 9.50 -2.23 28.36
C LEU A 17 8.96 -1.56 28.20
N PHE A 18 9.09 -1.56 28.01
CA PHE A 18 8.88 -0.88 27.67
C PHE A 18 8.59 -1.29 26.92
N GLY A 19 8.83 -2.08 26.91
CA GLY A 19 8.65 -2.46 26.34
C GLY A 19 8.22 -2.91 25.97
N GLY A 20 8.19 -3.44 26.14
CA GLY A 20 7.86 -3.66 25.70
C GLY A 20 7.41 -3.06 25.53
N ALA A 21 7.27 -3.07 26.41
CA ALA A 21 6.79 -2.14 26.33
C ALA A 21 7.01 -1.15 25.58
N MET A 22 7.72 -1.01 25.38
CA MET A 22 8.02 -0.06 24.52
C MET A 22 7.94 -0.49 23.14
N CYS A 23 7.06 -1.38 22.82
CA CYS A 23 6.78 -1.76 21.45
C CYS A 23 6.15 -0.63 20.74
N GLN A 24 6.63 -0.28 19.58
CA GLN A 24 5.92 0.62 18.72
C GLN A 24 4.72 -0.08 18.15
N PRO A 25 3.61 0.63 17.96
CA PRO A 25 2.45 0.03 17.32
C PRO A 25 2.83 -0.46 15.94
N LYS A 26 2.34 -1.62 15.59
CA LYS A 26 2.55 -2.17 14.26
C LYS A 26 1.78 -1.31 13.26
N LYS A 27 2.45 -0.91 12.19
CA LYS A 27 1.78 -0.17 11.12
C LYS A 27 0.80 -1.09 10.41
N GLU A 28 -0.36 -0.55 10.10
CA GLU A 28 -1.40 -1.33 9.46
C GLU A 28 -1.11 -1.51 7.99
N LEU A 29 -1.61 -2.59 7.44
CA LEU A 29 -1.60 -2.89 6.01
C LEU A 29 -0.23 -3.19 5.42
N ILE A 30 0.85 -3.20 6.21
CA ILE A 30 2.17 -3.57 5.71
C ILE A 30 2.11 -5.00 5.17
N GLY A 31 2.58 -5.19 3.95
CA GLY A 31 2.55 -6.50 3.28
C GLY A 31 1.28 -6.75 2.51
N GLU A 32 0.26 -5.91 2.67
CA GLU A 32 -1.00 -6.09 1.97
C GLU A 32 -0.98 -5.40 0.61
N TYR A 33 -1.83 -5.88 -0.28
CA TYR A 33 -2.03 -5.21 -1.56
C TYR A 33 -3.00 -4.04 -1.32
N VAL A 34 -2.58 -2.84 -1.67
CA VAL A 34 -3.34 -1.63 -1.37
C VAL A 34 -3.48 -0.74 -2.59
N ILE A 35 -4.45 0.17 -2.53
CA ILE A 35 -4.55 1.27 -3.48
C ILE A 35 -4.10 2.54 -2.74
N VAL A 36 -3.23 3.31 -3.37
CA VAL A 36 -2.73 4.57 -2.82
C VAL A 36 -3.14 5.69 -3.75
N ARG A 37 -3.83 6.67 -3.20
CA ARG A 37 -4.21 7.86 -3.94
C ARG A 37 -3.30 9.00 -3.53
N CYS A 38 -2.76 9.69 -4.52
CA CYS A 38 -1.82 10.77 -4.30
C CYS A 38 -2.42 12.09 -4.79
N ARG A 39 -1.89 13.18 -4.26
CA ARG A 39 -2.36 14.50 -4.65
C ARG A 39 -2.05 14.79 -6.11
N ASP A 40 -0.81 14.56 -6.51
CA ASP A 40 -0.37 14.91 -7.87
C ASP A 40 -0.03 13.70 -8.72
N ALA A 41 0.37 12.61 -8.11
CA ALA A 41 0.87 11.45 -8.85
C ALA A 41 -0.23 10.47 -9.26
N GLY A 42 -1.47 10.73 -8.89
CA GLY A 42 -2.59 9.88 -9.30
C GLY A 42 -2.83 8.70 -8.38
N VAL A 43 -3.25 7.59 -8.97
CA VAL A 43 -3.68 6.41 -8.22
C VAL A 43 -2.79 5.23 -8.58
N HIS A 44 -2.38 4.49 -7.56
CA HIS A 44 -1.46 3.35 -7.73
C HIS A 44 -1.92 2.18 -6.88
N ALA A 45 -1.60 0.98 -7.31
CA ALA A 45 -1.92 -0.22 -6.54
C ALA A 45 -0.67 -1.07 -6.46
N GLY A 46 -0.42 -1.67 -5.31
CA GLY A 46 0.75 -2.50 -5.12
C GLY A 46 0.84 -3.04 -3.71
N ILE A 47 1.92 -3.76 -3.44
CA ILE A 47 2.16 -4.31 -2.11
C ILE A 47 2.79 -3.21 -1.27
N LEU A 48 2.17 -2.94 -0.12
CA LEU A 48 2.65 -1.88 0.77
C LEU A 48 3.87 -2.36 1.52
N VAL A 49 5.01 -1.70 1.28
CA VAL A 49 6.26 -2.02 1.95
C VAL A 49 6.37 -1.25 3.26
N ASP A 50 6.12 0.06 3.18
CA ASP A 50 6.21 0.91 4.36
C ASP A 50 5.59 2.26 4.06
N TYR A 51 5.27 3.00 5.12
CA TYR A 51 4.85 4.38 4.98
C TYR A 51 5.26 5.16 6.21
N GLU A 52 5.61 6.43 5.99
CA GLU A 52 6.02 7.34 7.04
C GLU A 52 5.36 8.67 6.71
N GLY A 53 4.40 9.08 7.51
CA GLY A 53 3.62 10.26 7.16
C GLY A 53 2.94 10.04 5.81
N ARG A 54 3.24 10.90 4.86
CA ARG A 54 2.67 10.81 3.52
C ARG A 54 3.58 10.10 2.53
N ASN A 55 4.74 9.63 2.98
CA ASN A 55 5.67 8.90 2.12
C ASN A 55 5.29 7.42 2.13
N VAL A 56 5.04 6.87 0.95
CA VAL A 56 4.61 5.49 0.81
C VAL A 56 5.53 4.78 -0.17
N THR A 57 5.96 3.57 0.18
CA THR A 57 6.74 2.72 -0.70
C THR A 57 5.91 1.51 -1.08
N LEU A 58 5.79 1.26 -2.38
CA LEU A 58 5.06 0.11 -2.92
C LEU A 58 6.01 -0.78 -3.68
N ARG A 59 5.71 -2.09 -3.67
CA ARG A 59 6.40 -3.06 -4.49
C ARG A 59 5.43 -3.64 -5.51
N ASN A 60 5.94 -3.91 -6.71
CA ASN A 60 5.14 -4.45 -7.81
C ASN A 60 3.91 -3.60 -8.06
N SER A 61 4.15 -2.30 -8.20
CA SER A 61 3.10 -1.31 -8.31
C SER A 61 2.61 -1.18 -9.74
N ARG A 62 1.32 -0.97 -9.89
CA ARG A 62 0.73 -0.62 -11.17
C ARG A 62 -0.03 0.67 -11.02
N ARG A 63 0.17 1.58 -11.95
CA ARG A 63 -0.57 2.85 -11.96
C ARG A 63 -1.96 2.60 -12.51
N LEU A 64 -2.98 3.11 -11.84
CA LEU A 64 -4.33 3.13 -12.39
C LEU A 64 -4.49 4.44 -13.14
N TRP A 65 -3.94 4.46 -14.36
CA TRP A 65 -3.93 5.69 -15.15
C TRP A 65 -5.34 6.10 -15.54
N TYR A 66 -6.14 5.13 -15.93
CA TYR A 66 -7.57 5.34 -16.15
C TYR A 66 -8.27 4.08 -15.65
N TRP A 67 -9.23 4.24 -14.77
CA TRP A 67 -9.86 3.08 -14.17
C TRP A 67 -11.38 3.20 -14.21
N VAL A 68 -12.02 2.06 -14.43
CA VAL A 68 -13.46 1.91 -14.37
C VAL A 68 -13.72 0.78 -13.39
N CYS A 69 -14.64 1.00 -12.47
CA CYS A 69 -14.98 -0.01 -11.48
C CYS A 69 -15.67 -1.20 -12.15
N ALA A 70 -15.39 -2.40 -11.67
CA ALA A 70 -15.93 -3.63 -12.25
C ALA A 70 -17.44 -3.73 -12.10
N GLU A 71 -17.99 -3.09 -11.08
CA GLU A 71 -19.42 -3.13 -10.82
C GLU A 71 -19.93 -1.70 -10.73
N ARG A 72 -21.18 -1.53 -10.35
CA ARG A 72 -21.82 -0.21 -10.40
C ARG A 72 -21.44 0.70 -9.25
N GLN A 73 -20.29 0.52 -8.68
CA GLN A 73 -19.79 1.40 -7.64
C GLN A 73 -18.76 2.32 -8.26
N HIS A 74 -19.07 3.59 -8.36
CA HIS A 74 -18.29 4.53 -9.17
C HIS A 74 -17.20 5.26 -8.38
N SER A 75 -16.77 4.71 -7.26
CA SER A 75 -15.74 5.35 -6.44
C SER A 75 -14.50 4.48 -6.35
N LEU A 76 -13.40 5.08 -5.90
CA LEU A 76 -12.18 4.33 -5.66
C LEU A 76 -12.38 3.30 -4.55
N SER A 77 -13.24 3.60 -3.58
CA SER A 77 -13.60 2.62 -2.57
C SER A 77 -14.28 1.41 -3.18
N GLY A 78 -15.11 1.63 -4.19
CA GLY A 78 -15.72 0.52 -4.92
C GLY A 78 -14.69 -0.32 -5.64
N VAL A 79 -13.70 0.32 -6.26
CA VAL A 79 -12.61 -0.41 -6.91
C VAL A 79 -11.87 -1.28 -5.88
N ALA A 80 -11.60 -0.74 -4.71
CA ALA A 80 -10.92 -1.51 -3.67
C ALA A 80 -11.71 -2.74 -3.25
N ALA A 81 -13.02 -2.65 -3.30
CA ALA A 81 -13.90 -3.75 -2.89
C ALA A 81 -14.12 -4.79 -4.00
N VAL A 82 -14.33 -4.35 -5.23
CA VAL A 82 -14.75 -5.25 -6.31
C VAL A 82 -13.82 -5.27 -7.52
N GLY A 83 -12.84 -4.38 -7.57
CA GLY A 83 -11.84 -4.38 -8.63
C GLY A 83 -12.21 -3.50 -9.81
N ILE A 84 -11.41 -3.61 -10.86
CA ILE A 84 -11.56 -2.81 -12.07
C ILE A 84 -12.18 -3.65 -13.20
N ASP A 85 -12.78 -2.95 -14.15
CA ASP A 85 -13.17 -3.52 -15.43
C ASP A 85 -11.92 -3.48 -16.31
N GLN A 86 -11.29 -4.63 -16.53
CA GLN A 86 -10.02 -4.70 -17.25
C GLN A 86 -10.13 -4.20 -18.69
N GLY A 87 -11.28 -4.43 -19.31
CA GLY A 87 -11.48 -4.03 -20.70
C GLY A 87 -11.64 -2.54 -20.89
N LYS A 88 -12.10 -1.83 -19.85
CA LYS A 88 -12.36 -0.40 -19.93
C LYS A 88 -11.31 0.43 -19.20
N SER A 89 -10.40 -0.20 -18.50
CA SER A 89 -9.38 0.50 -17.72
C SER A 89 -8.06 0.51 -18.49
N LYS A 90 -7.17 1.43 -18.11
CA LYS A 90 -5.87 1.58 -18.75
C LYS A 90 -4.80 1.48 -17.68
N ILE A 91 -4.19 0.31 -17.60
CA ILE A 91 -3.26 -0.03 -16.53
C ILE A 91 -1.88 -0.29 -17.15
N PRO A 92 -0.90 0.59 -16.91
CA PRO A 92 0.45 0.38 -17.46
C PRO A 92 1.18 -0.79 -16.80
N ALA A 93 2.41 -0.99 -17.21
CA ALA A 93 3.22 -2.10 -16.75
C ALA A 93 3.54 -1.99 -15.26
N VAL A 94 3.92 -3.12 -14.67
CA VAL A 94 4.32 -3.21 -13.27
C VAL A 94 5.65 -2.49 -13.06
N ILE A 95 5.75 -1.75 -11.97
CA ILE A 95 6.98 -1.10 -11.54
C ILE A 95 7.46 -1.82 -10.28
N PRO A 96 8.71 -2.33 -10.25
CA PRO A 96 9.17 -3.12 -9.10
C PRO A 96 9.14 -2.38 -7.77
N THR A 97 9.53 -1.10 -7.77
CA THR A 97 9.53 -0.30 -6.55
C THR A 97 9.11 1.11 -6.90
N LEU A 98 8.15 1.63 -6.15
CA LEU A 98 7.62 2.98 -6.35
C LEU A 98 7.54 3.69 -5.01
N VAL A 99 8.07 4.92 -4.96
CA VAL A 99 7.97 5.76 -3.77
C VAL A 99 7.07 6.93 -4.09
N LEU A 100 6.07 7.14 -3.24
CA LEU A 100 5.07 8.19 -3.42
C LEU A 100 5.19 9.15 -2.24
N PRO A 101 5.72 10.36 -2.45
CA PRO A 101 5.98 11.26 -1.31
C PRO A 101 4.77 12.07 -0.85
N GLU A 102 3.64 12.02 -1.57
CA GLU A 102 2.48 12.82 -1.19
C GLU A 102 1.19 12.01 -1.26
N ALA A 103 1.21 10.86 -0.60
CA ALA A 103 0.01 10.02 -0.54
C ALA A 103 -1.07 10.70 0.29
N CYS A 104 -2.31 10.62 -0.18
CA CYS A 104 -3.47 11.16 0.52
C CYS A 104 -4.19 10.09 1.30
N GLU A 105 -4.22 8.87 0.79
CA GLU A 105 -4.87 7.76 1.48
C GLU A 105 -4.32 6.44 0.99
N ILE A 106 -4.38 5.45 1.87
CA ILE A 106 -4.01 4.07 1.57
C ILE A 106 -5.27 3.25 1.83
N ILE A 107 -5.71 2.50 0.81
CA ILE A 107 -6.98 1.78 0.88
C ILE A 107 -6.70 0.29 0.83
N GLN A 108 -7.25 -0.45 1.80
CA GLN A 108 -7.16 -1.91 1.80
C GLN A 108 -7.99 -2.47 0.64
N THR A 109 -7.46 -3.49 -0.05
CA THR A 109 -8.15 -4.08 -1.19
C THR A 109 -8.61 -5.50 -0.88
N SER A 110 -9.63 -5.94 -1.62
CA SER A 110 -10.08 -7.33 -1.59
C SER A 110 -9.19 -8.18 -2.50
N LYS A 111 -9.29 -9.50 -2.33
CA LYS A 111 -8.60 -10.42 -3.25
C LYS A 111 -9.11 -10.25 -4.68
N LYS A 112 -10.38 -9.98 -4.83
CA LYS A 112 -10.98 -9.76 -6.15
C LYS A 112 -10.36 -8.53 -6.81
N CYS A 113 -10.19 -7.45 -6.04
CA CYS A 113 -9.55 -6.24 -6.55
C CYS A 113 -8.11 -6.53 -6.97
N ARG A 114 -7.34 -7.18 -6.11
CA ARG A 114 -5.96 -7.49 -6.41
C ARG A 114 -5.84 -8.30 -7.71
N ARG A 115 -6.66 -9.34 -7.85
CA ARG A 115 -6.62 -10.15 -9.06
C ARG A 115 -6.95 -9.35 -10.30
N SER A 116 -7.91 -8.45 -10.21
CA SER A 116 -8.32 -7.66 -11.37
C SER A 116 -7.23 -6.71 -11.84
N ILE A 117 -6.46 -6.16 -10.90
CA ILE A 117 -5.40 -5.21 -11.23
C ILE A 117 -4.13 -5.95 -11.66
N GLU A 118 -3.73 -6.98 -10.90
CA GLU A 118 -2.52 -7.73 -11.25
C GLU A 118 -2.66 -8.43 -12.59
N GLY A 119 -3.85 -8.89 -12.90
CA GLY A 119 -4.11 -9.60 -14.15
C GLY A 119 -4.45 -8.72 -15.33
N ALA A 120 -4.55 -7.41 -15.13
CA ALA A 120 -4.93 -6.50 -16.22
C ALA A 120 -3.84 -6.49 -17.30
N PRO A 121 -4.24 -6.54 -18.59
CA PRO A 121 -3.25 -6.43 -19.67
C PRO A 121 -2.56 -5.07 -19.61
N ILE A 122 -1.31 -5.05 -20.05
CA ILE A 122 -0.56 -3.80 -20.09
C ILE A 122 -1.19 -2.91 -21.15
N TYR A 123 -1.57 -1.69 -20.74
CA TYR A 123 -2.11 -0.73 -21.68
C TYR A 123 -0.98 -0.16 -22.54
N GLU A 124 -1.17 -0.22 -23.83
CA GLU A 124 -0.19 0.33 -24.77
C GLU A 124 -0.88 1.29 -25.70
N VAL A 125 -0.19 2.38 -26.01
CA VAL A 125 -0.65 3.38 -26.96
C VAL A 125 -0.10 3.02 -28.34
N ASN A 126 -0.99 2.95 -29.31
CA ASN A 126 -0.58 2.66 -30.69
C ASN A 126 -0.27 3.95 -31.44
#